data_9a073faec965df9e06ee5cbb0b1b9578
#
_entry.id   9a073faec965df9e06ee5cbb0b1b9578
#
_cell.length_a   1.000
_cell.length_b   1.000
_cell.length_c   1.000
_cell.angle_alpha   90.00
_cell.angle_beta   90.00
_cell.angle_gamma   90.00
#
_symmetry.space_group_name_H-M   'P 1'
#
loop_
_entity.id
_entity.type
_entity.pdbx_description
1 polymer ?
#
loop_
_entity_poly.entity_id
_entity_poly.type
_entity_poly.pdbx_seq_one_letter_code
_entity_poly.pdbx_strand_id
1 'polypeptide(L)'
;VFEFAVHDIVGVQLRNTATVGGSIYGRFGFSDVLSAFLALDSYVELTGAGRVPLAEFVDMGYVRDVIEHVVVVKHDYRASYEAVRKAATDFPSLNVTAAWWNGSWHVTVGARPLRATLLQGEACGLVSEQPSEDELRTLAVSVRALSYGTNLWGSADYRRRISAPLAVQAVRRAAGIELSAALAHELEGVQIPKFATDEYSCRRVPGVDSSEV
;
A
#
# COMPACT_ATOMS: atom_id res chain seq x y z
N VAL A 1 5.11 4.12 7.60
CA VAL A 1 4.19 3.51 6.63
C VAL A 1 2.79 3.33 7.23
N PHE A 2 2.64 2.77 8.43
CA PHE A 2 1.33 2.53 9.05
C PHE A 2 0.53 3.80 9.30
N GLU A 3 1.15 4.87 9.79
CA GLU A 3 0.48 6.15 9.99
C GLU A 3 -0.22 6.62 8.72
N PHE A 4 0.50 6.62 7.58
CA PHE A 4 -0.07 7.00 6.29
C PHE A 4 -1.16 6.04 5.80
N ALA A 5 -0.98 4.72 6.02
CA ALA A 5 -1.96 3.73 5.60
C ALA A 5 -3.30 3.86 6.34
N VAL A 6 -3.30 4.28 7.61
CA VAL A 6 -4.52 4.37 8.42
C VAL A 6 -5.12 5.77 8.49
N HIS A 7 -4.38 6.80 8.11
CA HIS A 7 -4.78 8.21 8.26
C HIS A 7 -6.15 8.50 7.62
N ASP A 8 -6.36 8.03 6.39
CA ASP A 8 -7.55 8.33 5.59
C ASP A 8 -8.61 7.22 5.59
N ILE A 9 -8.47 6.21 6.47
CA ILE A 9 -9.49 5.17 6.58
C ILE A 9 -10.79 5.76 7.10
N VAL A 10 -11.75 5.88 6.24
CA VAL A 10 -13.18 6.21 6.30
C VAL A 10 -13.62 7.21 7.40
N GLY A 11 -12.98 7.32 8.52
CA GLY A 11 -13.32 8.25 9.60
C GLY A 11 -12.91 7.74 10.98
N VAL A 12 -12.86 8.66 11.94
CA VAL A 12 -12.41 8.37 13.31
C VAL A 12 -13.27 7.29 13.97
N GLN A 13 -14.58 7.32 13.73
CA GLN A 13 -15.53 6.37 14.33
C GLN A 13 -15.21 4.94 13.89
N LEU A 14 -14.91 4.71 12.61
CA LEU A 14 -14.52 3.38 12.11
C LEU A 14 -13.15 2.99 12.65
N ARG A 15 -12.18 3.89 12.62
CA ARG A 15 -10.82 3.60 13.14
C ARG A 15 -10.81 3.23 14.61
N ASN A 16 -11.68 3.84 15.42
CA ASN A 16 -11.77 3.54 16.84
C ASN A 16 -12.40 2.18 17.15
N THR A 17 -13.12 1.58 16.20
CA THR A 17 -13.80 0.28 16.37
C THR A 17 -13.18 -0.84 15.55
N ALA A 18 -12.47 -0.51 14.47
CA ALA A 18 -11.76 -1.49 13.64
C ALA A 18 -10.55 -2.07 14.38
N THR A 19 -10.24 -3.32 14.08
CA THR A 19 -9.07 -4.00 14.63
C THR A 19 -8.09 -4.37 13.53
N VAL A 20 -6.79 -4.41 13.85
CA VAL A 20 -5.75 -4.89 12.93
C VAL A 20 -6.02 -6.35 12.55
N GLY A 21 -6.34 -7.20 13.53
CA GLY A 21 -6.67 -8.61 13.29
C GLY A 21 -7.85 -8.78 12.32
N GLY A 22 -8.93 -8.00 12.49
CA GLY A 22 -10.09 -8.03 11.58
C GLY A 22 -9.74 -7.57 10.16
N SER A 23 -8.90 -6.54 10.02
CA SER A 23 -8.43 -6.03 8.73
C SER A 23 -7.56 -7.05 7.99
N ILE A 24 -6.76 -7.84 8.70
CA ILE A 24 -5.90 -8.88 8.15
C ILE A 24 -6.71 -10.15 7.86
N TYR A 25 -7.52 -10.62 8.82
CA TYR A 25 -8.28 -11.85 8.68
C TYR A 25 -9.30 -11.78 7.53
N GLY A 26 -9.94 -10.64 7.36
CA GLY A 26 -10.91 -10.42 6.29
C GLY A 26 -10.32 -10.49 4.88
N ARG A 27 -9.01 -10.29 4.73
CA ARG A 27 -8.27 -10.32 3.45
C ARG A 27 -8.95 -9.50 2.36
N PHE A 28 -9.64 -8.44 2.77
CA PHE A 28 -10.31 -7.55 1.83
C PHE A 28 -9.29 -6.82 0.98
N GLY A 29 -9.45 -6.88 -0.35
CA GLY A 29 -8.52 -6.26 -1.29
C GLY A 29 -8.39 -4.75 -1.16
N PHE A 30 -9.39 -4.09 -0.57
CA PHE A 30 -9.38 -2.64 -0.29
C PHE A 30 -8.71 -2.28 1.05
N SER A 31 -8.27 -3.25 1.84
CA SER A 31 -7.67 -2.98 3.15
C SER A 31 -6.31 -2.28 3.00
N ASP A 32 -6.26 -1.03 3.45
CA ASP A 32 -5.02 -0.25 3.52
C ASP A 32 -4.03 -0.89 4.49
N VAL A 33 -4.54 -1.38 5.61
CA VAL A 33 -3.76 -2.07 6.65
C VAL A 33 -3.11 -3.33 6.08
N LEU A 34 -3.87 -4.18 5.39
CA LEU A 34 -3.34 -5.41 4.81
C LEU A 34 -2.23 -5.12 3.79
N SER A 35 -2.43 -4.13 2.93
CA SER A 35 -1.41 -3.73 1.93
C SER A 35 -0.10 -3.28 2.61
N ALA A 36 -0.20 -2.52 3.70
CA ALA A 36 0.97 -2.06 4.44
C ALA A 36 1.72 -3.23 5.10
N PHE A 37 1.00 -4.15 5.76
CA PHE A 37 1.64 -5.32 6.38
C PHE A 37 2.23 -6.28 5.35
N LEU A 38 1.57 -6.47 4.22
CA LEU A 38 2.01 -7.41 3.18
C LEU A 38 3.32 -7.01 2.49
N ALA A 39 3.65 -5.71 2.47
CA ALA A 39 4.93 -5.23 1.96
C ALA A 39 6.10 -5.41 2.95
N LEU A 40 5.81 -5.69 4.21
CA LEU A 40 6.80 -5.88 5.26
C LEU A 40 7.00 -7.38 5.55
N ASP A 41 8.09 -7.72 6.22
CA ASP A 41 8.32 -9.07 6.73
C ASP A 41 7.33 -9.38 7.87
N SER A 42 6.17 -9.87 7.48
CA SER A 42 5.03 -10.05 8.37
C SER A 42 4.50 -11.48 8.35
N TYR A 43 4.00 -11.92 9.49
CA TYR A 43 3.31 -13.19 9.62
C TYR A 43 2.14 -13.08 10.59
N VAL A 44 1.21 -14.00 10.51
CA VAL A 44 0.16 -14.21 11.50
C VAL A 44 0.47 -15.41 12.35
N GLU A 45 0.11 -15.35 13.63
CA GLU A 45 0.09 -16.49 14.52
C GLU A 45 -1.35 -16.91 14.73
N LEU A 46 -1.65 -18.13 14.30
CA LEU A 46 -2.98 -18.73 14.37
C LEU A 46 -3.02 -19.74 15.50
N THR A 47 -4.11 -19.81 16.26
CA THR A 47 -4.27 -20.75 17.38
C THR A 47 -4.06 -22.21 16.94
N GLY A 48 -4.61 -22.60 15.80
CA GLY A 48 -4.55 -23.98 15.29
C GLY A 48 -3.39 -24.23 14.34
N ALA A 49 -3.18 -23.35 13.37
CA ALA A 49 -2.17 -23.53 12.32
C ALA A 49 -0.78 -22.99 12.71
N GLY A 50 -0.65 -22.24 13.83
CA GLY A 50 0.61 -21.65 14.25
C GLY A 50 1.03 -20.47 13.37
N ARG A 51 2.33 -20.33 13.14
CA ARG A 51 2.91 -19.22 12.36
C ARG A 51 2.77 -19.44 10.88
N VAL A 52 2.16 -18.45 10.17
CA VAL A 52 1.97 -18.45 8.73
C VAL A 52 2.45 -17.10 8.16
N PRO A 53 3.37 -17.09 7.17
CA PRO A 53 3.76 -15.86 6.47
C PRO A 53 2.54 -15.14 5.92
N LEU A 54 2.49 -13.80 6.03
CA LEU A 54 1.30 -13.05 5.63
C LEU A 54 1.00 -13.20 4.14
N ALA A 55 2.01 -13.29 3.29
CA ALA A 55 1.85 -13.53 1.85
C ALA A 55 1.13 -14.87 1.57
N GLU A 56 1.48 -15.93 2.30
CA GLU A 56 0.78 -17.22 2.19
C GLU A 56 -0.63 -17.13 2.75
N PHE A 57 -0.80 -16.50 3.92
CA PHE A 57 -2.10 -16.34 4.57
C PHE A 57 -3.11 -15.62 3.69
N VAL A 58 -2.69 -14.60 2.92
CA VAL A 58 -3.57 -13.87 2.00
C VAL A 58 -4.12 -14.78 0.90
N ASP A 59 -3.32 -15.72 0.42
CA ASP A 59 -3.69 -16.64 -0.67
C ASP A 59 -4.41 -17.91 -0.19
N MET A 60 -4.32 -18.24 1.10
CA MET A 60 -5.04 -19.37 1.68
C MET A 60 -6.56 -19.26 1.44
N GLY A 61 -7.23 -20.41 1.32
CA GLY A 61 -8.68 -20.50 1.37
C GLY A 61 -9.23 -20.04 2.73
N TYR A 62 -10.55 -20.11 2.91
CA TYR A 62 -11.16 -19.80 4.21
C TYR A 62 -10.59 -20.76 5.28
N VAL A 63 -10.05 -20.18 6.33
CA VAL A 63 -9.49 -20.90 7.49
C VAL A 63 -10.38 -20.61 8.69
N ARG A 64 -10.93 -21.66 9.31
CA ARG A 64 -11.69 -21.54 10.55
C ARG A 64 -10.72 -21.59 11.73
N ASP A 65 -10.03 -20.47 11.96
CA ASP A 65 -9.01 -20.33 12.98
C ASP A 65 -9.04 -18.90 13.56
N VAL A 66 -8.28 -18.65 14.61
CA VAL A 66 -8.21 -17.35 15.28
C VAL A 66 -6.79 -16.79 15.10
N ILE A 67 -6.68 -15.52 14.67
CA ILE A 67 -5.42 -14.80 14.71
C ILE A 67 -5.17 -14.34 16.15
N GLU A 68 -4.13 -14.84 16.77
CA GLU A 68 -3.67 -14.40 18.10
C GLU A 68 -2.77 -13.17 17.97
N HIS A 69 -1.84 -13.22 17.00
CA HIS A 69 -0.91 -12.12 16.76
C HIS A 69 -0.73 -11.86 15.27
N VAL A 70 -0.53 -10.57 14.95
CA VAL A 70 0.04 -10.13 13.68
C VAL A 70 1.41 -9.55 14.00
N VAL A 71 2.45 -10.15 13.46
CA VAL A 71 3.84 -9.84 13.81
C VAL A 71 4.55 -9.25 12.61
N VAL A 72 5.30 -8.17 12.83
CA VAL A 72 6.26 -7.60 11.88
C VAL A 72 7.65 -7.83 12.44
N VAL A 73 8.50 -8.51 11.68
CA VAL A 73 9.91 -8.66 12.04
C VAL A 73 10.59 -7.30 11.90
N LYS A 74 11.40 -6.91 12.87
CA LYS A 74 12.10 -5.62 12.83
C LYS A 74 13.28 -5.70 11.86
N HIS A 75 13.21 -4.89 10.83
CA HIS A 75 14.30 -4.60 9.90
C HIS A 75 14.49 -3.08 9.80
N ASP A 76 15.56 -2.65 9.19
CA ASP A 76 15.75 -1.27 8.78
C ASP A 76 14.93 -1.00 7.50
N TYR A 77 13.64 -0.75 7.68
CA TYR A 77 12.70 -0.56 6.59
C TYR A 77 12.80 0.86 6.01
N ARG A 78 12.89 0.94 4.68
CA ARG A 78 12.49 2.12 3.93
C ARG A 78 11.16 1.84 3.27
N ALA A 79 10.10 2.46 3.72
CA ALA A 79 8.78 2.12 3.23
C ALA A 79 7.89 3.35 3.07
N SER A 80 7.05 3.33 2.05
CA SER A 80 6.03 4.31 1.81
C SER A 80 4.70 3.66 1.46
N TYR A 81 3.63 4.41 1.66
CA TYR A 81 2.27 4.04 1.31
C TYR A 81 1.63 5.15 0.50
N GLU A 82 1.00 4.79 -0.62
CA GLU A 82 0.28 5.70 -1.51
C GLU A 82 -1.11 5.15 -1.80
N ALA A 83 -2.10 6.04 -1.87
CA ALA A 83 -3.46 5.65 -2.22
C ALA A 83 -4.16 6.74 -3.03
N VAL A 84 -5.03 6.33 -3.93
CA VAL A 84 -5.96 7.22 -4.63
C VAL A 84 -7.37 6.91 -4.15
N ARG A 85 -8.08 7.95 -3.69
CA ARG A 85 -9.45 7.89 -3.19
C ARG A 85 -10.34 8.87 -3.93
N LYS A 86 -11.65 8.64 -3.94
CA LYS A 86 -12.61 9.60 -4.51
C LYS A 86 -12.87 10.78 -3.58
N ALA A 87 -12.80 10.56 -2.29
CA ALA A 87 -12.93 11.58 -1.24
C ALA A 87 -11.80 11.38 -0.23
N ALA A 88 -11.51 12.39 0.58
CA ALA A 88 -10.41 12.37 1.55
C ALA A 88 -10.49 11.19 2.53
N THR A 89 -11.71 10.85 2.97
CA THR A 89 -11.96 9.76 3.92
C THR A 89 -12.87 8.72 3.29
N ASP A 90 -12.35 7.89 2.39
CA ASP A 90 -13.09 6.86 1.66
C ASP A 90 -12.23 5.60 1.50
N PHE A 91 -12.82 4.52 1.00
CA PHE A 91 -12.06 3.37 0.55
C PHE A 91 -11.20 3.74 -0.66
N PRO A 92 -9.99 3.16 -0.78
CA PRO A 92 -9.12 3.47 -1.90
C PRO A 92 -9.67 2.92 -3.21
N SER A 93 -9.55 3.72 -4.28
CA SER A 93 -9.70 3.22 -5.65
C SER A 93 -8.54 2.29 -6.01
N LEU A 94 -7.34 2.63 -5.55
CA LEU A 94 -6.13 1.84 -5.63
C LEU A 94 -5.20 2.26 -4.48
N ASN A 95 -4.47 1.30 -3.91
CA ASN A 95 -3.40 1.58 -2.98
C ASN A 95 -2.12 0.80 -3.35
N VAL A 96 -0.99 1.35 -3.00
CA VAL A 96 0.33 0.74 -3.18
C VAL A 96 1.15 0.97 -1.93
N THR A 97 1.81 -0.09 -1.46
CA THR A 97 2.87 0.02 -0.45
C THR A 97 4.16 -0.47 -1.08
N ALA A 98 5.22 0.32 -0.97
CA ALA A 98 6.56 -0.09 -1.36
C ALA A 98 7.45 -0.13 -0.13
N ALA A 99 8.22 -1.20 0.03
CA ALA A 99 9.17 -1.36 1.11
C ALA A 99 10.47 -1.98 0.60
N TRP A 100 11.60 -1.43 1.06
CA TRP A 100 12.92 -2.01 0.91
C TRP A 100 13.40 -2.55 2.24
N TRP A 101 13.77 -3.81 2.26
CA TRP A 101 14.36 -4.47 3.42
C TRP A 101 15.08 -5.74 2.98
N ASN A 102 16.08 -6.16 3.73
CA ASN A 102 16.89 -7.36 3.47
C ASN A 102 17.41 -7.44 2.02
N GLY A 103 17.79 -6.29 1.44
CA GLY A 103 18.36 -6.22 0.09
C GLY A 103 17.36 -6.42 -1.06
N SER A 104 16.04 -6.28 -0.82
CA SER A 104 15.01 -6.51 -1.84
C SER A 104 13.85 -5.54 -1.70
N TRP A 105 13.22 -5.22 -2.85
CA TRP A 105 11.97 -4.47 -2.91
C TRP A 105 10.76 -5.39 -2.78
N HIS A 106 9.79 -4.92 -2.02
CA HIS A 106 8.49 -5.55 -1.82
C HIS A 106 7.41 -4.50 -2.13
N VAL A 107 6.67 -4.72 -3.22
CA VAL A 107 5.66 -3.78 -3.70
C VAL A 107 4.30 -4.46 -3.67
N THR A 108 3.42 -3.97 -2.82
CA THR A 108 2.05 -4.47 -2.71
C THR A 108 1.10 -3.57 -3.47
N VAL A 109 0.23 -4.14 -4.30
CA VAL A 109 -0.86 -3.43 -4.99
C VAL A 109 -2.20 -3.96 -4.49
N GLY A 110 -2.97 -3.10 -3.82
CA GLY A 110 -4.29 -3.40 -3.27
C GLY A 110 -5.41 -2.58 -3.91
N ALA A 111 -6.62 -2.74 -3.39
CA ALA A 111 -7.84 -2.09 -3.88
C ALA A 111 -8.15 -2.36 -5.37
N ARG A 112 -7.78 -3.53 -5.88
CA ARG A 112 -7.97 -3.93 -7.28
C ARG A 112 -9.31 -4.61 -7.59
N PRO A 113 -10.36 -4.58 -6.76
CA PRO A 113 -11.46 -5.53 -6.48
C PRO A 113 -11.08 -7.01 -6.57
N LEU A 114 -9.86 -7.31 -6.19
CA LEU A 114 -9.25 -8.63 -6.04
C LEU A 114 -8.39 -8.60 -4.77
N ARG A 115 -7.81 -9.73 -4.38
CA ARG A 115 -6.85 -9.76 -3.26
C ARG A 115 -5.67 -8.83 -3.54
N ALA A 116 -5.11 -8.23 -2.50
CA ALA A 116 -3.86 -7.50 -2.60
C ALA A 116 -2.76 -8.45 -3.10
N THR A 117 -1.91 -7.96 -4.00
CA THR A 117 -0.83 -8.77 -4.60
C THR A 117 0.50 -8.17 -4.22
N LEU A 118 1.41 -9.01 -3.74
CA LEU A 118 2.81 -8.68 -3.50
C LEU A 118 3.63 -9.00 -4.75
N LEU A 119 4.39 -8.01 -5.21
CA LEU A 119 5.45 -8.15 -6.21
C LEU A 119 6.80 -8.06 -5.47
N GLN A 120 7.69 -9.01 -5.70
CA GLN A 120 9.03 -9.05 -5.11
C GLN A 120 10.04 -9.67 -6.08
N GLY A 121 11.32 -9.37 -5.89
CA GLY A 121 12.39 -9.89 -6.74
C GLY A 121 12.16 -9.55 -8.21
N GLU A 122 12.28 -10.53 -9.10
CA GLU A 122 12.14 -10.36 -10.56
C GLU A 122 10.73 -9.85 -10.95
N ALA A 123 9.69 -10.18 -10.17
CA ALA A 123 8.33 -9.77 -10.48
C ALA A 123 8.10 -8.25 -10.36
N CYS A 124 8.86 -7.55 -9.51
CA CYS A 124 8.79 -6.08 -9.44
C CYS A 124 9.78 -5.39 -10.38
N GLY A 125 10.82 -6.09 -10.85
CA GLY A 125 11.85 -5.55 -11.74
C GLY A 125 12.79 -4.55 -11.06
N LEU A 126 12.82 -4.51 -9.73
CA LEU A 126 13.66 -3.62 -8.94
C LEU A 126 14.75 -4.44 -8.24
N VAL A 127 16.01 -4.11 -8.49
CA VAL A 127 17.15 -4.79 -7.87
C VAL A 127 18.02 -3.86 -7.04
N SER A 128 18.05 -2.56 -7.37
CA SER A 128 18.85 -1.57 -6.68
C SER A 128 18.08 -0.95 -5.50
N GLU A 129 18.77 -0.66 -4.41
CA GLU A 129 18.20 0.08 -3.28
C GLU A 129 17.69 1.47 -3.68
N GLN A 130 18.41 2.10 -4.61
CA GLN A 130 17.99 3.33 -5.30
C GLN A 130 17.73 2.99 -6.77
N PRO A 131 16.48 2.64 -7.14
CA PRO A 131 16.18 2.18 -8.48
C PRO A 131 16.47 3.22 -9.55
N SER A 132 17.05 2.75 -10.65
CA SER A 132 17.22 3.53 -11.87
C SER A 132 15.89 3.78 -12.56
N GLU A 133 15.84 4.74 -13.48
CA GLU A 133 14.63 5.00 -14.27
C GLU A 133 14.18 3.79 -15.09
N ASP A 134 15.11 2.96 -15.58
CA ASP A 134 14.77 1.75 -16.33
C ASP A 134 14.13 0.68 -15.44
N GLU A 135 14.62 0.54 -14.20
CA GLU A 135 13.96 -0.30 -13.19
C GLU A 135 12.55 0.21 -12.88
N LEU A 136 12.37 1.54 -12.72
CA LEU A 136 11.06 2.13 -12.49
C LEU A 136 10.12 1.94 -13.69
N ARG A 137 10.61 1.99 -14.93
CA ARG A 137 9.83 1.62 -16.13
C ARG A 137 9.43 0.15 -16.11
N THR A 138 10.34 -0.73 -15.72
CA THR A 138 10.05 -2.17 -15.58
C THR A 138 8.97 -2.41 -14.54
N LEU A 139 9.06 -1.78 -13.37
CA LEU A 139 7.98 -1.81 -12.36
C LEU A 139 6.65 -1.32 -12.94
N ALA A 140 6.65 -0.20 -13.68
CA ALA A 140 5.45 0.35 -14.29
C ALA A 140 4.78 -0.65 -15.25
N VAL A 141 5.55 -1.41 -16.01
CA VAL A 141 5.04 -2.49 -16.88
C VAL A 141 4.46 -3.62 -16.05
N SER A 142 5.20 -4.10 -15.03
CA SER A 142 4.77 -5.19 -14.14
C SER A 142 3.45 -4.90 -13.45
N VAL A 143 3.28 -3.70 -12.88
CA VAL A 143 2.03 -3.35 -12.19
C VAL A 143 0.87 -3.16 -13.17
N ARG A 144 1.09 -2.60 -14.37
CA ARG A 144 0.04 -2.50 -15.40
C ARG A 144 -0.44 -3.85 -15.91
N ALA A 145 0.40 -4.87 -15.88
CA ALA A 145 0.08 -6.24 -16.30
C ALA A 145 -0.79 -6.98 -15.28
N LEU A 146 -0.94 -6.50 -14.06
CA LEU A 146 -1.81 -7.10 -13.06
C LEU A 146 -3.29 -7.06 -13.50
N SER A 147 -4.07 -8.00 -13.00
CA SER A 147 -5.52 -8.00 -13.19
C SER A 147 -6.18 -6.93 -12.33
N TYR A 148 -7.11 -6.19 -12.90
CA TYR A 148 -7.90 -5.14 -12.24
C TYR A 148 -9.39 -5.39 -12.44
N GLY A 149 -10.18 -5.22 -11.38
CA GLY A 149 -11.64 -5.29 -11.43
C GLY A 149 -12.29 -3.92 -11.45
N THR A 150 -13.60 -3.90 -11.72
CA THR A 150 -14.46 -2.71 -11.69
C THR A 150 -15.40 -2.77 -10.50
N ASN A 151 -15.59 -1.66 -9.79
CA ASN A 151 -16.60 -1.47 -8.75
C ASN A 151 -16.97 0.02 -8.62
N LEU A 152 -17.69 0.38 -7.55
CA LEU A 152 -18.14 1.76 -7.30
C LEU A 152 -16.99 2.77 -7.17
N TRP A 153 -15.79 2.34 -6.75
CA TRP A 153 -14.62 3.20 -6.53
C TRP A 153 -13.75 3.39 -7.77
N GLY A 154 -14.00 2.65 -8.86
CA GLY A 154 -13.29 2.85 -10.12
C GLY A 154 -13.44 1.69 -11.08
N SER A 155 -13.21 1.97 -12.37
CA SER A 155 -13.15 0.96 -13.42
C SER A 155 -11.79 0.25 -13.45
N ALA A 156 -11.74 -0.93 -14.05
CA ALA A 156 -10.50 -1.67 -14.27
C ALA A 156 -9.48 -0.85 -15.07
N ASP A 157 -9.95 -0.14 -16.12
CA ASP A 157 -9.07 0.68 -16.96
C ASP A 157 -8.53 1.91 -16.23
N TYR A 158 -9.34 2.53 -15.37
CA TYR A 158 -8.88 3.62 -14.51
C TYR A 158 -7.77 3.13 -13.58
N ARG A 159 -7.99 2.00 -12.87
CA ARG A 159 -6.99 1.43 -11.97
C ARG A 159 -5.70 1.04 -12.69
N ARG A 160 -5.81 0.42 -13.86
CA ARG A 160 -4.62 0.07 -14.68
C ARG A 160 -3.83 1.31 -15.07
N ARG A 161 -4.52 2.41 -15.44
CA ARG A 161 -3.83 3.67 -15.79
C ARG A 161 -3.10 4.28 -14.62
N ILE A 162 -3.72 4.35 -13.43
CA ILE A 162 -3.12 4.98 -12.24
C ILE A 162 -2.10 4.07 -11.52
N SER A 163 -2.05 2.78 -11.81
CA SER A 163 -1.21 1.82 -11.07
C SER A 163 0.28 2.10 -11.20
N ALA A 164 0.74 2.41 -12.42
CA ALA A 164 2.15 2.68 -12.66
C ALA A 164 2.63 3.97 -11.99
N PRO A 165 2.00 5.14 -12.20
CA PRO A 165 2.43 6.36 -11.51
C PRO A 165 2.36 6.22 -9.99
N LEU A 166 1.35 5.53 -9.45
CA LEU A 166 1.22 5.32 -8.01
C LEU A 166 2.32 4.42 -7.45
N ALA A 167 2.66 3.33 -8.15
CA ALA A 167 3.72 2.42 -7.73
C ALA A 167 5.11 3.07 -7.81
N VAL A 168 5.38 3.81 -8.89
CA VAL A 168 6.63 4.55 -9.02
C VAL A 168 6.75 5.63 -7.95
N GLN A 169 5.68 6.34 -7.63
CA GLN A 169 5.63 7.32 -6.56
C GLN A 169 5.94 6.69 -5.19
N ALA A 170 5.35 5.52 -4.90
CA ALA A 170 5.61 4.80 -3.66
C ALA A 170 7.08 4.39 -3.54
N VAL A 171 7.65 3.81 -4.59
CA VAL A 171 9.08 3.43 -4.60
C VAL A 171 9.98 4.66 -4.47
N ARG A 172 9.70 5.72 -5.23
CA ARG A 172 10.46 6.98 -5.16
C ARG A 172 10.51 7.54 -3.74
N ARG A 173 9.38 7.61 -3.06
CA ARG A 173 9.31 8.10 -1.68
C ARG A 173 10.06 7.20 -0.69
N ALA A 174 9.93 5.88 -0.83
CA ALA A 174 10.64 4.94 0.02
C ALA A 174 12.16 4.99 -0.20
N ALA A 175 12.60 5.14 -1.45
CA ALA A 175 14.02 5.24 -1.80
C ALA A 175 14.64 6.62 -1.54
N GLY A 176 13.81 7.67 -1.39
CA GLY A 176 14.29 9.05 -1.25
C GLY A 176 14.91 9.60 -2.54
N ILE A 177 14.41 9.20 -3.72
CA ILE A 177 14.91 9.63 -5.03
C ILE A 177 13.94 10.60 -5.72
N GLU A 178 14.49 11.48 -6.57
CA GLU A 178 13.70 12.34 -7.44
C GLU A 178 13.56 11.72 -8.84
N LEU A 179 12.41 11.97 -9.49
CA LEU A 179 12.19 11.55 -10.86
C LEU A 179 12.73 12.62 -11.82
N SER A 180 13.29 12.19 -12.97
CA SER A 180 13.53 13.14 -14.05
C SER A 180 12.22 13.70 -14.60
N ALA A 181 12.28 14.90 -15.18
CA ALA A 181 11.11 15.50 -15.84
C ALA A 181 10.57 14.62 -16.97
N ALA A 182 11.43 13.87 -17.66
CA ALA A 182 11.03 12.97 -18.74
C ALA A 182 10.20 11.79 -18.22
N LEU A 183 10.66 11.09 -17.17
CA LEU A 183 9.93 9.98 -16.59
C LEU A 183 8.65 10.45 -15.90
N ALA A 184 8.69 11.60 -15.22
CA ALA A 184 7.50 12.20 -14.63
C ALA A 184 6.45 12.46 -15.71
N HIS A 185 6.80 13.08 -16.84
CA HIS A 185 5.89 13.33 -17.96
C HIS A 185 5.36 12.02 -18.60
N GLU A 186 6.20 11.01 -18.76
CA GLU A 186 5.79 9.69 -19.26
C GLU A 186 4.71 9.05 -18.39
N LEU A 187 4.81 9.24 -17.07
CA LEU A 187 3.86 8.72 -16.09
C LEU A 187 2.62 9.62 -15.91
N GLU A 188 2.76 10.94 -16.14
CA GLU A 188 1.72 11.96 -15.99
C GLU A 188 0.59 11.91 -17.01
N GLY A 189 0.66 11.06 -18.00
CA GLY A 189 -0.48 10.81 -18.91
C GLY A 189 -1.78 10.44 -18.17
N VAL A 190 -1.70 10.36 -16.83
CA VAL A 190 -2.80 10.29 -15.88
C VAL A 190 -2.56 11.36 -14.81
N GLN A 191 -3.26 12.49 -14.87
CA GLN A 191 -3.34 13.39 -13.72
C GLN A 191 -3.92 12.57 -12.55
N ILE A 192 -3.07 12.16 -11.63
CA ILE A 192 -3.53 11.77 -10.29
C ILE A 192 -4.10 13.06 -9.71
N PRO A 193 -5.40 13.11 -9.37
CA PRO A 193 -5.95 14.31 -8.74
C PRO A 193 -5.05 14.69 -7.58
N LYS A 194 -4.65 15.95 -7.47
CA LYS A 194 -3.78 16.50 -6.41
C LYS A 194 -4.37 16.39 -4.98
N PHE A 195 -5.34 15.52 -4.77
CA PHE A 195 -5.81 15.11 -3.45
C PHE A 195 -4.86 14.13 -2.74
N ALA A 196 -3.76 13.75 -3.39
CA ALA A 196 -2.71 12.98 -2.78
C ALA A 196 -1.86 13.90 -1.89
N THR A 197 -2.11 13.83 -0.60
CA THR A 197 -1.17 13.89 0.53
C THR A 197 -0.22 15.08 0.74
N ASP A 198 0.10 15.92 -0.24
CA ASP A 198 1.09 16.98 -0.04
C ASP A 198 0.53 18.27 0.61
N GLU A 199 -0.78 18.48 0.66
CA GLU A 199 -1.41 19.66 1.26
C GLU A 199 -2.14 19.41 2.59
N TYR A 200 -2.29 18.15 3.02
CA TYR A 200 -2.76 17.82 4.37
C TYR A 200 -1.61 17.54 5.33
N SER A 201 -0.58 18.38 5.31
CA SER A 201 0.14 18.62 6.55
C SER A 201 -0.90 19.19 7.51
N CYS A 202 -1.20 18.48 8.61
CA CYS A 202 -1.99 19.01 9.69
C CYS A 202 -1.51 20.42 10.00
N ARG A 203 -2.18 21.44 9.49
CA ARG A 203 -2.03 22.79 10.04
C ARG A 203 -2.52 22.65 11.47
N ARG A 204 -1.61 22.66 12.42
CA ARG A 204 -1.96 22.89 13.82
C ARG A 204 -2.89 24.08 13.82
N VAL A 205 -4.12 23.88 14.26
CA VAL A 205 -5.03 24.99 14.49
C VAL A 205 -4.35 25.85 15.55
N PRO A 206 -3.98 27.11 15.26
CA PRO A 206 -3.32 27.95 16.26
C PRO A 206 -4.29 28.08 17.45
N GLY A 207 -3.85 27.64 18.63
CA GLY A 207 -4.59 27.86 19.88
C GLY A 207 -5.12 26.62 20.59
N VAL A 208 -4.84 25.39 20.10
CA VAL A 208 -5.14 24.18 20.90
C VAL A 208 -3.83 23.68 21.50
N ASP A 209 -3.67 23.94 22.79
CA ASP A 209 -2.55 23.41 23.57
C ASP A 209 -2.76 21.93 23.82
N SER A 210 -1.78 21.09 23.45
CA SER A 210 -1.79 19.63 23.53
C SER A 210 -1.58 19.09 24.97
N SER A 211 -1.74 19.92 25.97
CA SER A 211 -1.61 19.56 27.39
C SER A 211 -2.93 19.26 28.10
N GLU A 212 -4.07 19.31 27.40
CA GLU A 212 -5.40 19.06 27.99
C GLU A 212 -6.22 17.96 27.25
N VAL A 213 -5.56 16.86 26.81
CA VAL A 213 -6.29 15.65 26.40
C VAL A 213 -5.64 14.41 26.98
#